data_353c84ab7d1690ebf210cc21e9de014e
#
_entry.id   353c84ab7d1690ebf210cc21e9de014e
#
_cell.length_a   1.000
_cell.length_b   1.000
_cell.length_c   1.000
_cell.angle_alpha   90.00
_cell.angle_beta   90.00
_cell.angle_gamma   90.00
#
_symmetry.space_group_name_H-M   'P 1'
#
loop_
_entity.id
_entity.type
_entity.pdbx_description
1 polymer ?
#
loop_
_entity_poly.entity_id
_entity_poly.type
_entity_poly.pdbx_seq_one_letter_code
_entity_poly.pdbx_strand_id
1 'polypeptide(L)'
;MRVVIADPPAYTPPYDRSLSAALARAGAEVELVTSRFRFGSVATPEGYAAHEWFYPLSSRMGGNRLRLAVKALEHPFGMARLAFTKPDVVHLQWLGAPELDRWLFRPRSPAVLTAHDVIPRRTISRTSMWHALFARFERVVVHSERGREQLVDFGLDEEKVAVIGHPVFRSEVDRRDDGRTALCLGLIRPYKGTEDAVEAVLGVTDARLLVVGDPRVPLEGLQRTAGERAEWRLGYLPDSELRRALSEATVALFPYRAEIDVSGALLQVLGAGVPAVVYDIGGLGEVVGRYGAGAVVEPGDTAAMSRALARLLNDPGALAAARAGAERARDELTWEASAAAHLGLYRALT
;
A
#
# COMPACT_ATOMS: atom_id res chain seq x y z
N MET A 1 20.25 -0.92 18.46
CA MET A 1 18.99 -0.15 18.57
C MET A 1 17.83 -1.13 18.57
N ARG A 2 16.98 -1.04 19.60
CA ARG A 2 15.77 -1.87 19.74
C ARG A 2 14.56 -1.11 19.24
N VAL A 3 13.85 -1.67 18.26
CA VAL A 3 12.68 -1.05 17.58
C VAL A 3 11.46 -1.93 17.76
N VAL A 4 10.35 -1.34 18.21
CA VAL A 4 9.04 -2.01 18.20
C VAL A 4 8.22 -1.45 17.04
N ILE A 5 7.91 -2.31 16.07
CA ILE A 5 6.95 -2.00 14.99
C ILE A 5 5.57 -2.48 15.43
N ALA A 6 4.55 -1.64 15.34
CA ALA A 6 3.20 -1.96 15.76
C ALA A 6 2.18 -1.76 14.65
N ASP A 7 1.49 -2.85 14.27
CA ASP A 7 0.29 -2.82 13.43
C ASP A 7 -0.88 -3.49 14.17
N PRO A 8 -1.56 -2.79 15.09
CA PRO A 8 -2.63 -3.37 15.88
C PRO A 8 -3.72 -4.05 15.07
N PRO A 9 -4.23 -3.48 13.95
CA PRO A 9 -5.27 -4.12 13.15
C PRO A 9 -4.77 -5.19 12.17
N ALA A 10 -3.47 -5.36 11.98
CA ALA A 10 -2.86 -6.20 10.95
C ALA A 10 -3.38 -5.86 9.53
N TYR A 11 -3.26 -4.58 9.14
CA TYR A 11 -3.76 -4.12 7.84
C TYR A 11 -2.74 -4.32 6.71
N THR A 12 -1.44 -4.23 7.03
CA THR A 12 -0.35 -4.31 6.04
C THR A 12 0.70 -5.37 6.36
N PRO A 13 0.34 -6.63 6.67
CA PRO A 13 1.33 -7.65 7.07
C PRO A 13 2.49 -7.83 6.08
N PRO A 14 2.30 -7.76 4.73
CA PRO A 14 3.43 -7.87 3.81
C PRO A 14 4.44 -6.74 3.98
N TYR A 15 3.98 -5.50 4.18
CA TYR A 15 4.83 -4.35 4.43
C TYR A 15 5.56 -4.48 5.77
N ASP A 16 4.80 -4.70 6.86
CA ASP A 16 5.33 -4.74 8.23
C ASP A 16 6.41 -5.80 8.38
N ARG A 17 6.18 -6.98 7.81
CA ARG A 17 7.12 -8.10 7.87
C ARG A 17 8.37 -7.85 7.03
N SER A 18 8.21 -7.30 5.83
CA SER A 18 9.34 -6.98 4.96
C SER A 18 10.21 -5.87 5.57
N LEU A 19 9.58 -4.81 6.13
CA LEU A 19 10.31 -3.75 6.82
C LEU A 19 11.02 -4.28 8.07
N SER A 20 10.34 -5.11 8.88
CA SER A 20 10.93 -5.71 10.08
C SER A 20 12.16 -6.56 9.74
N ALA A 21 12.06 -7.40 8.71
CA ALA A 21 13.17 -8.23 8.26
C ALA A 21 14.34 -7.39 7.72
N ALA A 22 14.05 -6.32 6.96
CA ALA A 22 15.08 -5.44 6.43
C ALA A 22 15.80 -4.64 7.53
N LEU A 23 15.06 -4.13 8.52
CA LEU A 23 15.65 -3.46 9.70
C LEU A 23 16.52 -4.42 10.52
N ALA A 24 16.07 -5.67 10.70
CA ALA A 24 16.85 -6.68 11.40
C ALA A 24 18.14 -7.01 10.64
N ARG A 25 18.09 -7.19 9.32
CA ARG A 25 19.29 -7.36 8.48
C ARG A 25 20.25 -6.17 8.56
N ALA A 26 19.71 -4.97 8.74
CA ALA A 26 20.49 -3.74 8.93
C ALA A 26 21.01 -3.55 10.36
N GLY A 27 20.85 -4.55 11.24
CA GLY A 27 21.43 -4.61 12.59
C GLY A 27 20.57 -4.04 13.71
N ALA A 28 19.26 -3.80 13.47
CA ALA A 28 18.34 -3.46 14.55
C ALA A 28 17.81 -4.73 15.25
N GLU A 29 17.55 -4.63 16.54
CA GLU A 29 16.75 -5.60 17.28
C GLU A 29 15.28 -5.23 17.10
N VAL A 30 14.54 -6.02 16.30
CA VAL A 30 13.17 -5.68 15.88
C VAL A 30 12.14 -6.62 16.51
N GLU A 31 11.08 -6.04 17.03
CA GLU A 31 9.92 -6.74 17.55
C GLU A 31 8.66 -6.21 16.85
N LEU A 32 8.01 -7.06 16.05
CA LEU A 32 6.72 -6.75 15.41
C LEU A 32 5.57 -7.16 16.32
N VAL A 33 4.74 -6.22 16.71
CA VAL A 33 3.55 -6.46 17.54
C VAL A 33 2.27 -6.16 16.75
N THR A 34 1.42 -7.15 16.61
CA THR A 34 0.27 -7.08 15.70
C THR A 34 -0.91 -7.89 16.24
N SER A 35 -1.94 -8.04 15.46
CA SER A 35 -3.01 -9.03 15.67
C SER A 35 -2.91 -10.17 14.66
N ARG A 36 -3.69 -11.25 14.90
CA ARG A 36 -3.81 -12.34 13.94
C ARG A 36 -4.35 -11.83 12.61
N PHE A 37 -3.63 -12.08 11.53
CA PHE A 37 -4.13 -11.84 10.19
C PHE A 37 -5.23 -12.83 9.81
N ARG A 38 -6.31 -12.35 9.18
CA ARG A 38 -7.54 -13.15 8.97
C ARG A 38 -7.78 -13.56 7.53
N PHE A 39 -7.00 -13.02 6.60
CA PHE A 39 -7.29 -13.15 5.16
C PHE A 39 -6.27 -14.02 4.42
N GLY A 40 -5.42 -14.73 5.12
CA GLY A 40 -4.44 -15.63 4.51
C GLY A 40 -3.31 -15.99 5.46
N SER A 41 -2.31 -16.66 4.92
CA SER A 41 -1.03 -16.90 5.60
C SER A 41 -0.18 -15.65 5.59
N VAL A 42 0.72 -15.55 6.56
CA VAL A 42 1.74 -14.50 6.63
C VAL A 42 3.13 -15.16 6.62
N ALA A 43 4.12 -14.47 6.06
CA ALA A 43 5.49 -14.95 6.04
C ALA A 43 6.02 -15.23 7.45
N THR A 44 6.85 -16.23 7.59
CA THR A 44 7.56 -16.52 8.85
C THR A 44 8.51 -15.37 9.18
N PRO A 45 8.63 -14.95 10.46
CA PRO A 45 9.62 -13.94 10.85
C PRO A 45 11.05 -14.38 10.55
N GLU A 46 11.82 -13.49 9.93
CA GLU A 46 13.23 -13.73 9.58
C GLU A 46 14.12 -12.67 10.24
N GLY A 47 14.85 -13.07 11.27
CA GLY A 47 15.76 -12.19 11.99
C GLY A 47 15.11 -11.21 12.97
N TYR A 48 13.78 -11.27 13.16
CA TYR A 48 13.02 -10.46 14.11
C TYR A 48 12.01 -11.29 14.89
N ALA A 49 11.54 -10.77 16.03
CA ALA A 49 10.45 -11.38 16.79
C ALA A 49 9.08 -10.84 16.34
N ALA A 50 8.06 -11.70 16.30
CA ALA A 50 6.70 -11.28 16.00
C ALA A 50 5.70 -11.81 17.05
N HIS A 51 4.79 -10.94 17.48
CA HIS A 51 3.82 -11.24 18.55
C HIS A 51 2.41 -10.77 18.18
N GLU A 52 1.43 -11.65 18.33
CA GLU A 52 0.02 -11.35 18.19
C GLU A 52 -0.57 -10.88 19.54
N TRP A 53 -0.25 -9.64 19.95
CA TRP A 53 -0.72 -9.08 21.24
C TRP A 53 -2.10 -8.47 21.16
N PHE A 54 -2.46 -7.98 19.98
CA PHE A 54 -3.72 -7.27 19.79
C PHE A 54 -4.85 -8.22 19.45
N TYR A 55 -6.00 -7.98 20.03
CA TYR A 55 -7.26 -8.62 19.68
C TYR A 55 -7.26 -10.16 19.73
N PRO A 56 -6.77 -10.79 20.83
CA PRO A 56 -6.60 -12.24 20.90
C PRO A 56 -7.90 -13.03 20.73
N LEU A 57 -9.04 -12.48 21.17
CA LEU A 57 -10.35 -13.10 21.02
C LEU A 57 -11.06 -12.62 19.75
N SER A 58 -11.18 -11.30 19.56
CA SER A 58 -11.94 -10.75 18.44
C SER A 58 -11.32 -11.05 17.08
N SER A 59 -10.01 -11.28 16.97
CA SER A 59 -9.38 -11.71 15.71
C SER A 59 -9.81 -13.12 15.26
N ARG A 60 -10.35 -13.93 16.18
CA ARG A 60 -10.84 -15.29 15.92
C ARG A 60 -12.35 -15.36 15.70
N MET A 61 -13.07 -14.25 15.95
CA MET A 61 -14.52 -14.18 15.81
C MET A 61 -14.95 -13.87 14.37
N GLY A 62 -16.14 -14.32 13.97
CA GLY A 62 -16.80 -13.89 12.74
C GLY A 62 -17.09 -12.38 12.72
N GLY A 63 -17.32 -11.82 11.52
CA GLY A 63 -17.57 -10.38 11.34
C GLY A 63 -19.00 -10.00 11.78
N ASN A 64 -19.20 -9.61 13.03
CA ASN A 64 -20.48 -9.14 13.58
C ASN A 64 -20.29 -7.98 14.58
N ARG A 65 -21.40 -7.41 15.07
CA ARG A 65 -21.37 -6.32 16.05
C ARG A 65 -20.71 -6.73 17.38
N LEU A 66 -20.90 -7.99 17.80
CA LEU A 66 -20.28 -8.52 19.02
C LEU A 66 -18.75 -8.50 18.91
N ARG A 67 -18.20 -8.90 17.75
CA ARG A 67 -16.77 -8.80 17.52
C ARG A 67 -16.24 -7.38 17.68
N LEU A 68 -16.95 -6.37 17.16
CA LEU A 68 -16.53 -4.97 17.30
C LEU A 68 -16.52 -4.52 18.76
N ALA A 69 -17.51 -4.96 19.55
CA ALA A 69 -17.56 -4.67 20.99
C ALA A 69 -16.38 -5.34 21.72
N VAL A 70 -16.11 -6.63 21.45
CA VAL A 70 -14.97 -7.34 22.04
C VAL A 70 -13.66 -6.66 21.62
N LYS A 71 -13.50 -6.30 20.34
CA LYS A 71 -12.32 -5.59 19.85
C LYS A 71 -12.10 -4.26 20.58
N ALA A 72 -13.17 -3.50 20.83
CA ALA A 72 -13.09 -2.24 21.57
C ALA A 72 -12.66 -2.43 23.04
N LEU A 73 -13.06 -3.54 23.67
CA LEU A 73 -12.63 -3.90 25.04
C LEU A 73 -11.17 -4.39 25.07
N GLU A 74 -10.73 -5.12 24.07
CA GLU A 74 -9.34 -5.64 23.98
C GLU A 74 -8.32 -4.54 23.65
N HIS A 75 -8.73 -3.51 22.92
CA HIS A 75 -7.82 -2.47 22.40
C HIS A 75 -7.01 -1.76 23.49
N PRO A 76 -7.61 -1.29 24.62
CA PRO A 76 -6.86 -0.66 25.71
C PRO A 76 -5.77 -1.54 26.32
N PHE A 77 -5.99 -2.85 26.41
CA PHE A 77 -5.01 -3.78 26.95
C PHE A 77 -3.77 -3.92 26.03
N GLY A 78 -4.02 -4.03 24.70
CA GLY A 78 -2.95 -4.03 23.71
C GLY A 78 -2.12 -2.75 23.75
N MET A 79 -2.80 -1.60 23.81
CA MET A 79 -2.16 -0.28 23.89
C MET A 79 -1.39 -0.09 25.20
N ALA A 80 -1.95 -0.54 26.33
CA ALA A 80 -1.26 -0.51 27.63
C ALA A 80 0.02 -1.38 27.59
N ARG A 81 -0.08 -2.59 27.03
CA ARG A 81 1.10 -3.46 26.87
C ARG A 81 2.17 -2.79 26.02
N LEU A 82 1.79 -2.16 24.89
CA LEU A 82 2.72 -1.40 24.05
C LEU A 82 3.39 -0.26 24.84
N ALA A 83 2.66 0.48 25.67
CA ALA A 83 3.18 1.57 26.48
C ALA A 83 4.18 1.10 27.56
N PHE A 84 4.13 -0.17 27.97
CA PHE A 84 5.09 -0.76 28.92
C PHE A 84 6.36 -1.32 28.25
N THR A 85 6.39 -1.43 26.93
CA THR A 85 7.64 -1.71 26.21
C THR A 85 8.57 -0.51 26.34
N LYS A 86 9.85 -0.75 26.39
CA LYS A 86 10.88 0.30 26.50
C LYS A 86 11.91 0.10 25.38
N PRO A 87 11.51 0.17 24.10
CA PRO A 87 12.45 0.18 22.99
C PRO A 87 13.13 1.53 22.87
N ASP A 88 14.12 1.65 22.00
CA ASP A 88 14.68 2.96 21.64
C ASP A 88 13.65 3.76 20.82
N VAL A 89 12.87 3.10 19.94
CA VAL A 89 11.80 3.71 19.14
C VAL A 89 10.58 2.80 19.04
N VAL A 90 9.37 3.39 19.13
CA VAL A 90 8.10 2.74 18.79
C VAL A 90 7.64 3.29 17.42
N HIS A 91 7.43 2.41 16.45
CA HIS A 91 6.93 2.79 15.14
C HIS A 91 5.57 2.17 14.83
N LEU A 92 4.51 2.99 14.85
CA LEU A 92 3.17 2.56 14.47
C LEU A 92 3.01 2.57 12.95
N GLN A 93 2.49 1.47 12.41
CA GLN A 93 2.10 1.37 11.00
C GLN A 93 0.63 1.75 10.80
N TRP A 94 -0.21 1.44 11.78
CA TRP A 94 -1.63 1.77 11.76
C TRP A 94 -2.15 2.11 13.16
N LEU A 95 -3.09 3.04 13.18
CA LEU A 95 -3.89 3.31 14.36
C LEU A 95 -5.12 2.39 14.36
N GLY A 96 -5.27 1.58 15.40
CA GLY A 96 -6.35 0.59 15.50
C GLY A 96 -7.73 1.20 15.72
N ALA A 97 -7.77 2.31 16.46
CA ALA A 97 -8.97 3.08 16.79
C ALA A 97 -8.58 4.54 17.08
N PRO A 98 -8.39 5.39 16.04
CA PRO A 98 -7.91 6.77 16.22
C PRO A 98 -8.67 7.58 17.27
N GLU A 99 -9.99 7.34 17.39
CA GLU A 99 -10.85 7.98 18.39
C GLU A 99 -10.45 7.67 19.84
N LEU A 100 -9.89 6.47 20.08
CA LEU A 100 -9.42 6.03 21.39
C LEU A 100 -7.91 6.24 21.52
N ASP A 101 -7.16 6.04 20.45
CA ASP A 101 -5.70 6.09 20.42
C ASP A 101 -5.17 7.45 20.86
N ARG A 102 -5.89 8.54 20.56
CA ARG A 102 -5.54 9.88 21.07
C ARG A 102 -5.42 9.94 22.61
N TRP A 103 -6.07 9.03 23.33
CA TRP A 103 -6.02 8.93 24.78
C TRP A 103 -5.17 7.78 25.27
N LEU A 104 -5.19 6.65 24.55
CA LEU A 104 -4.54 5.40 24.95
C LEU A 104 -3.08 5.35 24.55
N PHE A 105 -2.72 5.93 23.40
CA PHE A 105 -1.34 5.93 22.94
C PHE A 105 -0.51 6.91 23.79
N ARG A 106 0.29 6.36 24.66
CA ARG A 106 1.19 7.09 25.59
C ARG A 106 2.56 6.45 25.54
N PRO A 107 3.31 6.64 24.45
CA PRO A 107 4.63 6.04 24.33
C PRO A 107 5.57 6.61 25.40
N ARG A 108 6.49 5.79 25.86
CA ARG A 108 7.57 6.17 26.80
C ARG A 108 8.90 6.34 26.09
N SER A 109 8.94 6.04 24.83
CA SER A 109 10.06 6.19 23.91
C SER A 109 9.62 7.06 22.75
N PRO A 110 10.56 7.66 21.99
CA PRO A 110 10.25 8.34 20.75
C PRO A 110 9.33 7.51 19.86
N ALA A 111 8.30 8.14 19.29
CA ALA A 111 7.30 7.47 18.49
C ALA A 111 7.26 8.00 17.06
N VAL A 112 7.17 7.07 16.12
CA VAL A 112 7.02 7.33 14.68
C VAL A 112 5.69 6.73 14.21
N LEU A 113 5.02 7.39 13.29
CA LEU A 113 3.83 6.88 12.60
C LEU A 113 4.10 6.80 11.11
N THR A 114 3.85 5.67 10.46
CA THR A 114 3.66 5.64 9.01
C THR A 114 2.20 5.91 8.68
N ALA A 115 1.93 6.98 7.96
CA ALA A 115 0.58 7.39 7.57
C ALA A 115 0.23 6.82 6.20
N HIS A 116 0.00 5.49 6.09
CA HIS A 116 -0.31 4.80 4.84
C HIS A 116 -1.55 5.36 4.11
N ASP A 117 -2.52 5.90 4.83
CA ASP A 117 -3.71 6.58 4.30
C ASP A 117 -3.61 8.11 4.50
N VAL A 118 -2.41 8.70 4.62
CA VAL A 118 -2.15 10.09 5.00
C VAL A 118 -3.12 10.54 6.11
N ILE A 119 -4.39 10.81 5.76
CA ILE A 119 -5.48 11.01 6.71
C ILE A 119 -6.69 10.18 6.25
N PRO A 120 -7.14 9.17 7.05
CA PRO A 120 -8.26 8.34 6.66
C PRO A 120 -9.55 9.13 6.40
N ARG A 121 -10.13 8.97 5.21
CA ARG A 121 -11.31 9.72 4.72
C ARG A 121 -12.48 9.71 5.70
N ARG A 122 -12.71 8.59 6.40
CA ARG A 122 -13.80 8.46 7.38
C ARG A 122 -13.70 9.47 8.52
N THR A 123 -12.51 9.92 8.83
CA THR A 123 -12.21 10.75 10.01
C THR A 123 -11.52 12.06 9.67
N ILE A 124 -11.36 12.41 8.39
CA ILE A 124 -10.66 13.63 7.94
C ILE A 124 -11.30 14.90 8.51
N SER A 125 -12.62 14.93 8.66
CA SER A 125 -13.35 16.07 9.26
C SER A 125 -13.08 16.26 10.74
N ARG A 126 -12.46 15.28 11.43
CA ARG A 126 -12.13 15.34 12.85
C ARG A 126 -10.73 15.94 13.08
N THR A 127 -10.49 17.13 12.56
CA THR A 127 -9.17 17.79 12.54
C THR A 127 -8.52 17.86 13.93
N SER A 128 -9.25 18.32 14.95
CA SER A 128 -8.73 18.40 16.32
C SER A 128 -8.28 17.05 16.90
N MET A 129 -8.97 15.97 16.53
CA MET A 129 -8.58 14.61 16.91
C MET A 129 -7.25 14.22 16.28
N TRP A 130 -7.09 14.50 14.99
CA TRP A 130 -5.86 14.18 14.26
C TRP A 130 -4.67 15.01 14.74
N HIS A 131 -4.85 16.31 14.98
CA HIS A 131 -3.80 17.13 15.58
C HIS A 131 -3.35 16.59 16.94
N ALA A 132 -4.31 16.19 17.80
CA ALA A 132 -3.99 15.60 19.10
C ALA A 132 -3.26 14.24 18.98
N LEU A 133 -3.56 13.46 17.94
CA LEU A 133 -2.85 12.21 17.63
C LEU A 133 -1.45 12.48 17.10
N PHE A 134 -1.32 13.29 16.08
CA PHE A 134 -0.03 13.62 15.48
C PHE A 134 0.93 14.26 16.47
N ALA A 135 0.41 14.99 17.48
CA ALA A 135 1.21 15.53 18.57
C ALA A 135 1.89 14.44 19.43
N ARG A 136 1.48 13.18 19.33
CA ARG A 136 2.07 12.03 20.06
C ARG A 136 3.29 11.42 19.38
N PHE A 137 3.56 11.81 18.15
CA PHE A 137 4.64 11.29 17.35
C PHE A 137 5.70 12.36 17.13
N GLU A 138 6.95 12.01 17.25
CA GLU A 138 8.09 12.87 16.91
C GLU A 138 8.23 13.02 15.41
N ARG A 139 7.88 11.97 14.65
CA ARG A 139 7.88 11.98 13.18
C ARG A 139 6.68 11.23 12.63
N VAL A 140 6.21 11.70 11.48
CA VAL A 140 5.20 11.03 10.65
C VAL A 140 5.83 10.72 9.30
N VAL A 141 5.88 9.44 8.94
CA VAL A 141 6.40 8.97 7.66
C VAL A 141 5.26 8.87 6.66
N VAL A 142 5.49 9.40 5.48
CA VAL A 142 4.66 9.21 4.28
C VAL A 142 5.53 8.65 3.15
N HIS A 143 4.89 8.16 2.09
CA HIS A 143 5.61 7.48 1.02
C HIS A 143 5.78 8.33 -0.24
N SER A 144 5.21 9.53 -0.28
CA SER A 144 5.25 10.45 -1.42
C SER A 144 5.42 11.90 -0.98
N GLU A 145 5.93 12.76 -1.86
CA GLU A 145 5.97 14.21 -1.63
C GLU A 145 4.55 14.78 -1.54
N ARG A 146 3.60 14.29 -2.34
CA ARG A 146 2.19 14.68 -2.21
C ARG A 146 1.59 14.32 -0.86
N GLY A 147 1.96 13.15 -0.29
CA GLY A 147 1.57 12.79 1.07
C GLY A 147 2.12 13.79 2.11
N ARG A 148 3.35 14.27 1.93
CA ARG A 148 3.94 15.31 2.77
C ARG A 148 3.17 16.63 2.62
N GLU A 149 2.94 17.09 1.39
CA GLU A 149 2.17 18.30 1.12
C GLU A 149 0.79 18.23 1.77
N GLN A 150 0.08 17.12 1.64
CA GLN A 150 -1.23 16.93 2.28
C GLN A 150 -1.18 17.04 3.81
N LEU A 151 -0.14 16.51 4.47
CA LEU A 151 0.00 16.64 5.93
C LEU A 151 0.37 18.06 6.35
N VAL A 152 1.21 18.73 5.58
CA VAL A 152 1.58 20.15 5.82
C VAL A 152 0.35 21.05 5.64
N ASP A 153 -0.42 20.87 4.56
CA ASP A 153 -1.67 21.57 4.31
C ASP A 153 -2.73 21.30 5.40
N PHE A 154 -2.68 20.11 5.97
CA PHE A 154 -3.51 19.74 7.11
C PHE A 154 -3.07 20.44 8.42
N GLY A 155 -1.86 21.04 8.44
CA GLY A 155 -1.34 21.82 9.55
C GLY A 155 -0.28 21.11 10.39
N LEU A 156 0.40 20.11 9.87
CA LEU A 156 1.61 19.55 10.50
C LEU A 156 2.83 20.38 10.12
N ASP A 157 3.75 20.55 11.08
CA ASP A 157 5.04 21.13 10.79
C ASP A 157 5.80 20.27 9.78
N GLU A 158 6.37 20.90 8.76
CA GLU A 158 7.09 20.22 7.68
C GLU A 158 8.24 19.34 8.22
N GLU A 159 8.98 19.84 9.21
CA GLU A 159 10.06 19.09 9.85
C GLU A 159 9.60 17.80 10.53
N LYS A 160 8.32 17.71 10.89
CA LYS A 160 7.72 16.53 11.49
C LYS A 160 7.42 15.43 10.48
N VAL A 161 7.28 15.78 9.19
CA VAL A 161 6.93 14.84 8.12
C VAL A 161 8.19 14.38 7.40
N ALA A 162 8.40 13.08 7.35
CA ALA A 162 9.51 12.45 6.63
C ALA A 162 8.97 11.66 5.43
N VAL A 163 9.55 11.89 4.25
CA VAL A 163 9.22 11.10 3.06
C VAL A 163 10.20 9.93 2.96
N ILE A 164 9.68 8.71 3.08
CA ILE A 164 10.43 7.47 2.87
C ILE A 164 9.67 6.65 1.83
N GLY A 165 10.19 6.56 0.62
CA GLY A 165 9.54 5.87 -0.48
C GLY A 165 9.16 4.43 -0.11
N HIS A 166 7.94 4.04 -0.45
CA HIS A 166 7.47 2.67 -0.22
C HIS A 166 8.21 1.70 -1.14
N PRO A 167 8.84 0.64 -0.61
CA PRO A 167 9.55 -0.34 -1.43
C PRO A 167 8.61 -1.13 -2.35
N VAL A 168 9.13 -1.57 -3.48
CA VAL A 168 8.39 -2.51 -4.33
C VAL A 168 8.39 -3.91 -3.72
N PHE A 169 7.33 -4.66 -3.99
CA PHE A 169 7.29 -6.10 -3.71
C PHE A 169 7.91 -6.84 -4.90
N ARG A 170 9.23 -7.04 -4.83
CA ARG A 170 9.98 -7.68 -5.92
C ARG A 170 9.48 -9.09 -6.18
N SER A 171 9.13 -9.37 -7.43
CA SER A 171 8.68 -10.66 -7.89
C SER A 171 9.42 -11.04 -9.17
N GLU A 172 10.13 -12.17 -9.12
CA GLU A 172 10.71 -12.76 -10.32
C GLU A 172 9.60 -13.53 -11.05
N VAL A 173 9.26 -13.06 -12.23
CA VAL A 173 8.25 -13.69 -13.09
C VAL A 173 8.85 -13.97 -14.47
N ASP A 174 8.62 -15.17 -14.97
CA ASP A 174 8.89 -15.52 -16.36
C ASP A 174 7.82 -14.82 -17.22
N ARG A 175 8.23 -13.81 -17.95
CA ARG A 175 7.31 -13.01 -18.76
C ARG A 175 6.67 -13.84 -19.86
N ARG A 176 5.32 -13.81 -19.91
CA ARG A 176 4.49 -14.56 -20.86
C ARG A 176 3.40 -13.67 -21.47
N ASP A 177 3.63 -12.36 -21.46
CA ASP A 177 2.68 -11.41 -21.99
C ASP A 177 2.51 -11.52 -23.51
N ASP A 178 1.31 -11.29 -23.99
CA ASP A 178 0.94 -11.35 -25.40
C ASP A 178 1.09 -10.01 -26.15
N GLY A 179 1.63 -9.00 -25.48
CA GLY A 179 1.72 -7.64 -26.00
C GLY A 179 0.38 -6.90 -26.06
N ARG A 180 -0.71 -7.44 -25.48
CA ARG A 180 -2.08 -6.93 -25.60
C ARG A 180 -2.84 -6.87 -24.28
N THR A 181 -2.34 -7.53 -23.23
CA THR A 181 -3.05 -7.66 -21.95
C THR A 181 -2.74 -6.51 -20.99
N ALA A 182 -3.77 -5.73 -20.66
CA ALA A 182 -3.77 -4.74 -19.60
C ALA A 182 -4.27 -5.36 -18.30
N LEU A 183 -3.58 -5.16 -17.18
CA LEU A 183 -3.88 -5.73 -15.87
C LEU A 183 -4.51 -4.69 -14.93
N CYS A 184 -5.66 -4.99 -14.33
CA CYS A 184 -6.15 -4.33 -13.13
C CYS A 184 -5.97 -5.25 -11.93
N LEU A 185 -5.20 -4.82 -10.94
CA LEU A 185 -4.81 -5.64 -9.77
C LEU A 185 -5.30 -5.04 -8.45
N GLY A 186 -5.82 -5.88 -7.56
CA GLY A 186 -6.12 -5.59 -6.17
C GLY A 186 -7.60 -5.61 -5.83
N LEU A 187 -7.97 -5.15 -4.62
CA LEU A 187 -9.37 -5.08 -4.20
C LEU A 187 -10.18 -4.23 -5.19
N ILE A 188 -11.30 -4.77 -5.69
CA ILE A 188 -12.18 -4.04 -6.61
C ILE A 188 -13.15 -3.20 -5.78
N ARG A 189 -12.94 -1.89 -5.77
CA ARG A 189 -13.72 -0.90 -5.03
C ARG A 189 -14.05 0.29 -5.94
N PRO A 190 -15.10 1.09 -5.65
CA PRO A 190 -15.49 2.22 -6.51
C PRO A 190 -14.35 3.19 -6.82
N TYR A 191 -13.54 3.51 -5.80
CA TYR A 191 -12.44 4.46 -5.98
C TYR A 191 -11.27 3.93 -6.83
N LYS A 192 -11.23 2.62 -7.10
CA LYS A 192 -10.19 1.99 -7.93
C LYS A 192 -10.43 2.21 -9.43
N GLY A 193 -11.63 2.68 -9.82
CA GLY A 193 -11.94 3.08 -11.20
C GLY A 193 -11.90 1.93 -12.20
N THR A 194 -12.30 0.71 -11.80
CA THR A 194 -12.30 -0.44 -12.72
C THR A 194 -13.17 -0.19 -13.95
N GLU A 195 -14.20 0.66 -13.83
CA GLU A 195 -15.03 1.12 -14.95
C GLU A 195 -14.20 1.88 -15.99
N ASP A 196 -13.33 2.80 -15.54
CA ASP A 196 -12.46 3.58 -16.42
C ASP A 196 -11.44 2.68 -17.13
N ALA A 197 -10.95 1.64 -16.42
CA ALA A 197 -10.06 0.65 -17.05
C ALA A 197 -10.76 -0.17 -18.14
N VAL A 198 -12.02 -0.57 -17.92
CA VAL A 198 -12.83 -1.24 -18.94
C VAL A 198 -13.03 -0.32 -20.14
N GLU A 199 -13.46 0.93 -19.91
CA GLU A 199 -13.65 1.93 -20.97
C GLU A 199 -12.34 2.17 -21.75
N ALA A 200 -11.23 2.35 -21.05
CA ALA A 200 -9.94 2.56 -21.67
C ALA A 200 -9.51 1.40 -22.58
N VAL A 201 -9.69 0.15 -22.13
CA VAL A 201 -9.37 -1.04 -22.94
C VAL A 201 -10.30 -1.20 -24.13
N LEU A 202 -11.60 -0.92 -23.97
CA LEU A 202 -12.55 -0.97 -25.07
C LEU A 202 -12.23 0.07 -26.17
N GLY A 203 -11.62 1.19 -25.81
CA GLY A 203 -11.13 2.22 -26.73
C GLY A 203 -9.87 1.84 -27.51
N VAL A 204 -9.24 0.69 -27.24
CA VAL A 204 -8.02 0.24 -27.93
C VAL A 204 -8.28 -1.06 -28.68
N THR A 205 -8.03 -1.08 -30.00
CA THR A 205 -8.19 -2.29 -30.81
C THR A 205 -7.30 -3.42 -30.30
N ASP A 206 -7.86 -4.63 -30.20
CA ASP A 206 -7.20 -5.87 -29.78
C ASP A 206 -6.60 -5.87 -28.36
N ALA A 207 -6.77 -4.80 -27.58
CA ALA A 207 -6.38 -4.84 -26.17
C ALA A 207 -7.33 -5.75 -25.37
N ARG A 208 -6.82 -6.43 -24.37
CA ARG A 208 -7.56 -7.28 -23.43
C ARG A 208 -7.37 -6.76 -22.02
N LEU A 209 -8.39 -6.94 -21.19
CA LEU A 209 -8.33 -6.59 -19.77
C LEU A 209 -8.26 -7.86 -18.93
N LEU A 210 -7.29 -7.95 -18.06
CA LEU A 210 -7.23 -8.97 -17.00
C LEU A 210 -7.53 -8.30 -15.66
N VAL A 211 -8.66 -8.61 -15.05
CA VAL A 211 -9.04 -8.08 -13.72
C VAL A 211 -8.78 -9.14 -12.66
N VAL A 212 -7.92 -8.81 -11.72
CA VAL A 212 -7.44 -9.74 -10.68
C VAL A 212 -7.67 -9.15 -9.29
N GLY A 213 -8.52 -9.76 -8.48
CA GLY A 213 -8.75 -9.31 -7.12
C GLY A 213 -10.11 -9.61 -6.51
N ASP A 214 -10.27 -9.21 -5.24
CA ASP A 214 -11.45 -9.50 -4.46
C ASP A 214 -12.49 -8.37 -4.61
N PRO A 215 -13.69 -8.66 -5.17
CA PRO A 215 -14.72 -7.66 -5.40
C PRO A 215 -15.40 -7.24 -4.07
N ARG A 216 -15.57 -5.93 -3.92
CA ARG A 216 -16.33 -5.30 -2.83
C ARG A 216 -17.54 -4.53 -3.34
N VAL A 217 -17.87 -4.74 -4.62
CA VAL A 217 -19.01 -4.17 -5.33
C VAL A 217 -19.56 -5.21 -6.31
N PRO A 218 -20.84 -5.12 -6.70
CA PRO A 218 -21.38 -5.93 -7.79
C PRO A 218 -20.65 -5.64 -9.11
N LEU A 219 -20.37 -6.66 -9.90
CA LEU A 219 -19.60 -6.55 -11.15
C LEU A 219 -20.40 -6.94 -12.41
N GLU A 220 -21.62 -7.47 -12.26
CA GLU A 220 -22.39 -8.04 -13.38
C GLU A 220 -22.63 -7.02 -14.52
N GLY A 221 -22.84 -5.76 -14.18
CA GLY A 221 -22.97 -4.68 -15.16
C GLY A 221 -21.68 -4.45 -15.91
N LEU A 222 -20.58 -4.36 -15.20
CA LEU A 222 -19.27 -4.11 -15.77
C LEU A 222 -18.76 -5.29 -16.61
N GLN A 223 -19.03 -6.50 -16.15
CA GLN A 223 -18.71 -7.73 -16.90
C GLN A 223 -19.45 -7.80 -18.22
N ARG A 224 -20.75 -7.42 -18.24
CA ARG A 224 -21.52 -7.34 -19.51
C ARG A 224 -20.96 -6.28 -20.45
N THR A 225 -20.58 -5.12 -19.94
CA THR A 225 -19.98 -4.04 -20.74
C THR A 225 -18.63 -4.46 -21.34
N ALA A 226 -17.78 -5.11 -20.55
CA ALA A 226 -16.47 -5.57 -21.00
C ALA A 226 -16.54 -6.75 -21.98
N GLY A 227 -17.58 -7.60 -21.88
CA GLY A 227 -17.78 -8.77 -22.72
C GLY A 227 -16.57 -9.69 -22.76
N GLU A 228 -16.27 -10.22 -23.94
CA GLU A 228 -15.12 -11.12 -24.17
C GLU A 228 -13.74 -10.41 -24.12
N ARG A 229 -13.74 -9.07 -24.03
CA ARG A 229 -12.52 -8.28 -23.93
C ARG A 229 -11.90 -8.30 -22.53
N ALA A 230 -12.58 -8.87 -21.51
CA ALA A 230 -12.08 -8.96 -20.14
C ALA A 230 -12.15 -10.37 -19.57
N GLU A 231 -11.03 -10.79 -18.99
CA GLU A 231 -10.96 -11.96 -18.13
C GLU A 231 -11.00 -11.51 -16.65
N TRP A 232 -11.76 -12.24 -15.82
CA TRP A 232 -12.00 -11.92 -14.41
C TRP A 232 -11.54 -13.06 -13.51
N ARG A 233 -10.46 -12.84 -12.76
CA ARG A 233 -9.96 -13.76 -11.73
C ARG A 233 -10.30 -13.15 -10.37
N LEU A 234 -11.47 -13.52 -9.85
CA LEU A 234 -12.07 -12.86 -8.69
C LEU A 234 -11.82 -13.64 -7.40
N GLY A 235 -11.58 -12.90 -6.32
CA GLY A 235 -11.36 -13.42 -4.97
C GLY A 235 -9.98 -13.07 -4.44
N TYR A 236 -9.68 -13.62 -3.25
CA TYR A 236 -8.34 -13.53 -2.67
C TYR A 236 -7.48 -14.63 -3.32
N LEU A 237 -6.60 -14.24 -4.20
CA LEU A 237 -5.78 -15.18 -4.97
C LEU A 237 -4.50 -15.56 -4.22
N PRO A 238 -4.07 -16.84 -4.35
CA PRO A 238 -2.77 -17.28 -3.85
C PRO A 238 -1.61 -16.63 -4.65
N ASP A 239 -0.43 -16.58 -4.05
CA ASP A 239 0.76 -15.97 -4.66
C ASP A 239 1.12 -16.52 -6.04
N SER A 240 0.85 -17.80 -6.30
CA SER A 240 1.08 -18.43 -7.60
C SER A 240 0.22 -17.81 -8.70
N GLU A 241 -1.07 -17.57 -8.42
CA GLU A 241 -1.99 -16.94 -9.36
C GLU A 241 -1.68 -15.46 -9.55
N LEU A 242 -1.25 -14.78 -8.49
CA LEU A 242 -0.78 -13.40 -8.58
C LEU A 242 0.46 -13.30 -9.50
N ARG A 243 1.47 -14.15 -9.29
CA ARG A 243 2.66 -14.20 -10.16
C ARG A 243 2.30 -14.55 -11.60
N ARG A 244 1.34 -15.45 -11.80
CA ARG A 244 0.84 -15.76 -13.14
C ARG A 244 0.22 -14.54 -13.81
N ALA A 245 -0.67 -13.82 -13.13
CA ALA A 245 -1.28 -12.61 -13.67
C ALA A 245 -0.23 -11.53 -14.01
N LEU A 246 0.78 -11.34 -13.15
CA LEU A 246 1.89 -10.42 -13.39
C LEU A 246 2.75 -10.87 -14.60
N SER A 247 2.94 -12.19 -14.82
CA SER A 247 3.68 -12.70 -15.97
C SER A 247 2.94 -12.50 -17.32
N GLU A 248 1.62 -12.55 -17.29
CA GLU A 248 0.74 -12.37 -18.45
C GLU A 248 0.51 -10.88 -18.81
N ALA A 249 0.75 -9.97 -17.87
CA ALA A 249 0.50 -8.55 -18.05
C ALA A 249 1.54 -7.86 -18.94
N THR A 250 1.10 -7.15 -19.98
CA THR A 250 1.94 -6.25 -20.78
C THR A 250 2.09 -4.88 -20.10
N VAL A 251 0.97 -4.34 -19.62
CA VAL A 251 0.84 -3.04 -18.95
C VAL A 251 -0.18 -3.19 -17.82
N ALA A 252 -0.08 -2.42 -16.75
CA ALA A 252 -1.14 -2.35 -15.75
C ALA A 252 -1.87 -1.00 -15.77
N LEU A 253 -3.14 -0.99 -15.34
CA LEU A 253 -3.97 0.22 -15.27
C LEU A 253 -4.37 0.51 -13.82
N PHE A 254 -4.16 1.75 -13.38
CA PHE A 254 -4.55 2.23 -12.05
C PHE A 254 -5.33 3.55 -12.16
N PRO A 255 -6.58 3.50 -12.64
CA PRO A 255 -7.44 4.68 -12.78
C PRO A 255 -8.11 5.06 -11.47
N TYR A 256 -7.33 5.27 -10.41
CA TYR A 256 -7.86 5.57 -9.09
C TYR A 256 -8.50 6.96 -9.07
N ARG A 257 -9.70 7.06 -8.46
CA ARG A 257 -10.52 8.27 -8.41
C ARG A 257 -10.44 9.00 -7.08
N ALA A 258 -9.56 8.58 -6.20
CA ALA A 258 -9.45 9.16 -4.89
C ALA A 258 -8.02 9.16 -4.38
N GLU A 259 -7.65 10.24 -3.71
CA GLU A 259 -6.32 10.43 -3.14
C GLU A 259 -5.93 9.27 -2.22
N ILE A 260 -4.75 8.75 -2.47
CA ILE A 260 -4.07 7.75 -1.66
C ILE A 260 -2.58 8.11 -1.65
N ASP A 261 -1.84 7.77 -0.62
CA ASP A 261 -0.39 8.02 -0.63
C ASP A 261 0.28 7.12 -1.68
N VAL A 262 0.20 5.81 -1.52
CA VAL A 262 0.77 4.83 -2.48
C VAL A 262 -0.13 3.60 -2.59
N SER A 263 -0.03 2.86 -3.69
CA SER A 263 -0.76 1.61 -3.91
C SER A 263 0.17 0.41 -3.84
N GLY A 264 -0.03 -0.46 -2.86
CA GLY A 264 0.68 -1.74 -2.79
C GLY A 264 0.53 -2.59 -4.06
N ALA A 265 -0.62 -2.52 -4.75
CA ALA A 265 -0.82 -3.21 -6.03
C ALA A 265 0.05 -2.63 -7.16
N LEU A 266 0.21 -1.29 -7.23
CA LEU A 266 1.15 -0.67 -8.16
C LEU A 266 2.58 -1.13 -7.90
N LEU A 267 2.98 -1.17 -6.62
CA LEU A 267 4.33 -1.59 -6.24
C LEU A 267 4.60 -3.09 -6.46
N GLN A 268 3.56 -3.93 -6.42
CA GLN A 268 3.67 -5.33 -6.88
C GLN A 268 3.90 -5.40 -8.39
N VAL A 269 3.17 -4.60 -9.15
CA VAL A 269 3.28 -4.53 -10.62
C VAL A 269 4.68 -4.04 -11.04
N LEU A 270 5.14 -2.93 -10.47
CA LEU A 270 6.49 -2.41 -10.72
C LEU A 270 7.57 -3.38 -10.26
N GLY A 271 7.35 -4.06 -9.11
CA GLY A 271 8.25 -5.09 -8.58
C GLY A 271 8.39 -6.33 -9.48
N ALA A 272 7.44 -6.55 -10.38
CA ALA A 272 7.49 -7.56 -11.44
C ALA A 272 8.02 -7.01 -12.79
N GLY A 273 8.47 -5.75 -12.84
CA GLY A 273 8.94 -5.11 -14.07
C GLY A 273 7.82 -4.83 -15.08
N VAL A 274 6.56 -4.77 -14.64
CA VAL A 274 5.41 -4.42 -15.50
C VAL A 274 5.18 -2.92 -15.42
N PRO A 275 5.15 -2.19 -16.57
CA PRO A 275 4.87 -0.76 -16.58
C PRO A 275 3.38 -0.48 -16.31
N ALA A 276 3.05 0.76 -15.92
CA ALA A 276 1.69 1.12 -15.56
C ALA A 276 1.22 2.41 -16.25
N VAL A 277 -0.09 2.49 -16.58
CA VAL A 277 -0.77 3.75 -16.86
C VAL A 277 -1.62 4.09 -15.63
N VAL A 278 -1.40 5.28 -15.08
CA VAL A 278 -2.03 5.70 -13.83
C VAL A 278 -2.72 7.05 -14.01
N TYR A 279 -3.78 7.29 -13.25
CA TYR A 279 -4.23 8.66 -13.01
C TYR A 279 -3.25 9.39 -12.11
N ASP A 280 -3.09 10.70 -12.32
CA ASP A 280 -2.24 11.57 -11.50
C ASP A 280 -2.88 11.82 -10.13
N ILE A 281 -2.94 10.78 -9.32
CA ILE A 281 -3.53 10.76 -7.99
C ILE A 281 -2.49 10.32 -6.95
N GLY A 282 -2.31 11.12 -5.92
CA GLY A 282 -1.39 10.84 -4.82
C GLY A 282 0.00 10.43 -5.28
N GLY A 283 0.62 9.49 -4.62
CA GLY A 283 1.94 8.98 -4.99
C GLY A 283 1.98 8.07 -6.23
N LEU A 284 0.83 7.74 -6.87
CA LEU A 284 0.84 6.91 -8.08
C LEU A 284 1.50 7.63 -9.25
N GLY A 285 1.04 8.86 -9.54
CA GLY A 285 1.62 9.69 -10.59
C GLY A 285 3.08 10.02 -10.31
N GLU A 286 3.42 10.32 -9.05
CA GLU A 286 4.77 10.63 -8.63
C GLU A 286 5.74 9.46 -8.89
N VAL A 287 5.40 8.24 -8.48
CA VAL A 287 6.27 7.06 -8.68
C VAL A 287 6.40 6.70 -10.16
N VAL A 288 5.29 6.62 -10.90
CA VAL A 288 5.32 6.26 -12.33
C VAL A 288 6.06 7.33 -13.15
N GLY A 289 5.81 8.61 -12.87
CA GLY A 289 6.48 9.73 -13.55
C GLY A 289 7.97 9.80 -13.25
N ARG A 290 8.36 9.71 -11.96
CA ARG A 290 9.77 9.78 -11.52
C ARG A 290 10.65 8.73 -12.19
N TYR A 291 10.16 7.51 -12.31
CA TYR A 291 10.94 6.41 -12.90
C TYR A 291 10.72 6.25 -14.41
N GLY A 292 9.76 6.96 -14.99
CA GLY A 292 9.34 6.72 -16.38
C GLY A 292 8.81 5.30 -16.57
N ALA A 293 8.13 4.76 -15.55
CA ALA A 293 7.65 3.39 -15.49
C ALA A 293 6.28 3.20 -16.19
N GLY A 294 5.96 4.06 -17.15
CA GLY A 294 4.70 4.03 -17.90
C GLY A 294 4.20 5.42 -18.28
N ALA A 295 2.91 5.68 -18.05
CA ALA A 295 2.30 6.97 -18.35
C ALA A 295 1.43 7.47 -17.19
N VAL A 296 1.44 8.78 -16.99
CA VAL A 296 0.59 9.49 -16.02
C VAL A 296 -0.40 10.32 -16.81
N VAL A 297 -1.69 10.22 -16.49
CA VAL A 297 -2.77 10.94 -17.18
C VAL A 297 -3.69 11.60 -16.17
N GLU A 298 -4.40 12.63 -16.60
CA GLU A 298 -5.33 13.38 -15.74
C GLU A 298 -6.45 12.47 -15.19
N PRO A 299 -6.83 12.64 -13.92
CA PRO A 299 -7.90 11.88 -13.30
C PRO A 299 -9.22 12.02 -14.07
N GLY A 300 -9.84 10.87 -14.42
CA GLY A 300 -11.10 10.83 -15.16
C GLY A 300 -10.98 10.97 -16.68
N ASP A 301 -9.79 11.25 -17.23
CA ASP A 301 -9.60 11.25 -18.69
C ASP A 301 -9.35 9.82 -19.20
N THR A 302 -10.43 9.05 -19.35
CA THR A 302 -10.40 7.68 -19.90
C THR A 302 -9.89 7.66 -21.33
N ALA A 303 -10.12 8.71 -22.11
CA ALA A 303 -9.62 8.83 -23.48
C ALA A 303 -8.08 9.00 -23.50
N ALA A 304 -7.50 9.79 -22.59
CA ALA A 304 -6.06 9.87 -22.45
C ALA A 304 -5.45 8.54 -21.97
N MET A 305 -6.13 7.83 -21.05
CA MET A 305 -5.72 6.50 -20.62
C MET A 305 -5.73 5.50 -21.80
N SER A 306 -6.77 5.51 -22.64
CA SER A 306 -6.82 4.71 -23.88
C SER A 306 -5.65 5.03 -24.81
N ARG A 307 -5.37 6.32 -25.05
CA ARG A 307 -4.23 6.74 -25.90
C ARG A 307 -2.88 6.28 -25.33
N ALA A 308 -2.67 6.42 -24.02
CA ALA A 308 -1.46 5.99 -23.35
C ALA A 308 -1.31 4.46 -23.41
N LEU A 309 -2.38 3.72 -23.17
CA LEU A 309 -2.43 2.26 -23.33
C LEU A 309 -2.10 1.86 -24.77
N ALA A 310 -2.78 2.44 -25.77
CA ALA A 310 -2.54 2.16 -27.19
C ALA A 310 -1.09 2.41 -27.58
N ARG A 311 -0.48 3.51 -27.10
CA ARG A 311 0.93 3.79 -27.34
C ARG A 311 1.83 2.69 -26.81
N LEU A 312 1.63 2.26 -25.55
CA LEU A 312 2.47 1.20 -24.93
C LEU A 312 2.28 -0.17 -25.62
N LEU A 313 1.06 -0.47 -26.11
CA LEU A 313 0.80 -1.76 -26.77
C LEU A 313 1.26 -1.80 -28.22
N ASN A 314 1.32 -0.66 -28.93
CA ASN A 314 1.60 -0.59 -30.38
C ASN A 314 2.98 -0.02 -30.72
N ASP A 315 3.69 0.57 -29.74
CA ASP A 315 5.06 1.08 -29.92
C ASP A 315 6.05 0.28 -29.05
N PRO A 316 6.79 -0.68 -29.66
CA PRO A 316 7.77 -1.48 -28.92
C PRO A 316 8.83 -0.66 -28.22
N GLY A 317 9.21 0.51 -28.78
CA GLY A 317 10.20 1.41 -28.17
C GLY A 317 9.65 2.07 -26.91
N ALA A 318 8.39 2.54 -26.94
CA ALA A 318 7.71 3.10 -25.78
C ALA A 318 7.53 2.04 -24.68
N LEU A 319 7.14 0.83 -25.05
CA LEU A 319 6.98 -0.27 -24.07
C LEU A 319 8.33 -0.65 -23.45
N ALA A 320 9.39 -0.76 -24.23
CA ALA A 320 10.74 -1.08 -23.74
C ALA A 320 11.25 0.01 -22.78
N ALA A 321 11.04 1.29 -23.10
CA ALA A 321 11.41 2.41 -22.24
C ALA A 321 10.65 2.39 -20.91
N ALA A 322 9.33 2.11 -20.94
CA ALA A 322 8.50 2.01 -19.76
C ALA A 322 8.88 0.82 -18.87
N ARG A 323 9.22 -0.33 -19.47
CA ARG A 323 9.75 -1.50 -18.74
C ARG A 323 11.09 -1.18 -18.07
N ALA A 324 12.01 -0.51 -18.77
CA ALA A 324 13.25 -0.05 -18.17
C ALA A 324 13.02 0.92 -17.00
N GLY A 325 11.94 1.73 -17.07
CA GLY A 325 11.49 2.55 -15.96
C GLY A 325 11.04 1.73 -14.75
N ALA A 326 10.24 0.70 -14.98
CA ALA A 326 9.80 -0.22 -13.92
C ALA A 326 10.98 -0.97 -13.28
N GLU A 327 11.99 -1.38 -14.06
CA GLU A 327 13.22 -1.98 -13.52
C GLU A 327 14.01 -0.97 -12.67
N ARG A 328 14.14 0.30 -13.08
CA ARG A 328 14.77 1.34 -12.24
C ARG A 328 14.04 1.51 -10.92
N ALA A 329 12.70 1.57 -10.93
CA ALA A 329 11.92 1.62 -9.70
C ALA A 329 12.16 0.39 -8.81
N ARG A 330 12.27 -0.79 -9.40
CA ARG A 330 12.55 -2.06 -8.73
C ARG A 330 13.94 -2.08 -8.08
N ASP A 331 14.94 -1.47 -8.70
CA ASP A 331 16.32 -1.43 -8.20
C ASP A 331 16.53 -0.35 -7.13
N GLU A 332 15.77 0.74 -7.16
CA GLU A 332 15.92 1.85 -6.22
C GLU A 332 14.97 1.73 -5.01
N LEU A 333 13.70 1.35 -5.23
CA LEU A 333 12.70 1.22 -4.16
C LEU A 333 12.83 -0.15 -3.45
N THR A 334 13.96 -0.34 -2.77
CA THR A 334 14.28 -1.59 -2.07
C THR A 334 13.94 -1.53 -0.57
N TRP A 335 13.73 -2.68 0.04
CA TRP A 335 13.53 -2.79 1.48
C TRP A 335 14.78 -2.38 2.26
N GLU A 336 15.96 -2.63 1.70
CA GLU A 336 17.25 -2.22 2.25
C GLU A 336 17.39 -0.69 2.29
N ALA A 337 17.04 -0.02 1.21
CA ALA A 337 17.05 1.46 1.16
C ALA A 337 16.04 2.06 2.16
N SER A 338 14.84 1.49 2.22
CA SER A 338 13.81 1.92 3.18
C SER A 338 14.27 1.69 4.63
N ALA A 339 14.86 0.53 4.94
CA ALA A 339 15.37 0.24 6.27
C ALA A 339 16.50 1.21 6.68
N ALA A 340 17.40 1.53 5.74
CA ALA A 340 18.48 2.50 5.99
C ALA A 340 17.92 3.89 6.29
N ALA A 341 16.91 4.35 5.53
CA ALA A 341 16.23 5.63 5.77
C ALA A 341 15.51 5.66 7.13
N HIS A 342 14.76 4.60 7.48
CA HIS A 342 14.11 4.49 8.79
C HIS A 342 15.13 4.47 9.93
N LEU A 343 16.24 3.74 9.81
CA LEU A 343 17.29 3.75 10.84
C LEU A 343 17.95 5.11 10.97
N GLY A 344 18.13 5.84 9.88
CA GLY A 344 18.58 7.23 9.91
C GLY A 344 17.63 8.12 10.70
N LEU A 345 16.32 8.01 10.41
CA LEU A 345 15.26 8.71 11.13
C LEU A 345 15.26 8.37 12.63
N TYR A 346 15.34 7.08 12.99
CA TYR A 346 15.31 6.63 14.39
C TYR A 346 16.51 7.11 15.17
N ARG A 347 17.72 7.06 14.59
CA ARG A 347 18.95 7.57 15.24
C ARG A 347 18.91 9.06 15.53
N ALA A 348 18.18 9.82 14.73
CA ALA A 348 17.99 11.25 14.97
C ALA A 348 17.02 11.56 16.12
N LEU A 349 16.32 10.54 16.64
CA LEU A 349 15.35 10.66 17.74
C LEU A 349 15.88 10.12 19.07
N THR A 350 16.99 9.37 19.04
CA THR A 350 17.60 8.71 20.22
C THR A 350 18.97 9.28 20.52
#